data_a2d35a0b087e7d640a2d266ae8b26594
#
_entry.id   a2d35a0b087e7d640a2d266ae8b26594
#
_cell.length_a   1.000
_cell.length_b   1.000
_cell.length_c   1.000
_cell.angle_alpha   90.00
_cell.angle_beta   90.00
_cell.angle_gamma   90.00
#
_symmetry.space_group_name_H-M   'P 1'
#
loop_
_entity.id
_entity.type
_entity.pdbx_description
1 polymer ?
#
loop_
_entity_poly.entity_id
_entity_poly.type
_entity_poly.pdbx_seq_one_letter_code
_entity_poly.pdbx_strand_id
1 'polypeptide(L)'
;MCIRDRGRLSQLKSIVGVKDATSDISRIKEHNELCEDGFIQLSGEDETIYEYMINGGQGCISVTANILPKVCSDMHKAFSNNDLEEAKRLNNILMPLHKHLFIETSPSPVKYILSKMDLIDYEIRLPLVKIRQETKSILDEIISNLEIK
;
A
#
# COMPACT_ATOMS: atom_id res chain seq x y z
N MET A 1 1.07 11.15 15.13
CA MET A 1 0.85 12.62 14.99
C MET A 1 -0.63 12.86 14.88
N CYS A 2 -1.18 13.79 15.63
CA CYS A 2 -2.62 14.05 15.61
C CYS A 2 -3.01 14.85 14.34
N ILE A 3 -4.30 14.81 14.00
CA ILE A 3 -4.80 15.45 12.77
C ILE A 3 -4.64 16.99 12.81
N ARG A 4 -4.81 17.60 13.99
CA ARG A 4 -4.63 19.05 14.18
C ARG A 4 -3.18 19.47 13.92
N ASP A 5 -2.20 18.63 14.27
CA ASP A 5 -0.79 18.93 13.97
C ASP A 5 -0.54 18.92 12.46
N ARG A 6 -1.21 18.04 11.73
CA ARG A 6 -1.13 18.01 10.25
C ARG A 6 -1.71 19.25 9.64
N GLY A 7 -2.88 19.73 10.12
CA GLY A 7 -3.45 21.01 9.69
C GLY A 7 -2.51 22.20 9.93
N ARG A 8 -1.83 22.24 11.09
CA ARG A 8 -0.82 23.29 11.35
C ARG A 8 0.41 23.19 10.46
N LEU A 9 0.88 21.95 10.20
CA LEU A 9 2.05 21.70 9.36
C LEU A 9 1.77 21.96 7.88
N SER A 10 0.53 21.75 7.39
CA SER A 10 0.15 22.01 6.00
C SER A 10 0.29 23.48 5.60
N GLN A 11 0.31 24.41 6.59
CA GLN A 11 0.55 25.84 6.36
C GLN A 11 2.01 26.17 6.01
N LEU A 12 2.92 25.20 6.20
CA LEU A 12 4.32 25.37 5.85
C LEU A 12 4.53 24.98 4.38
N LYS A 13 5.04 25.89 3.56
CA LYS A 13 5.25 25.70 2.10
C LYS A 13 6.08 24.45 1.74
N SER A 14 6.93 23.97 2.67
CA SER A 14 7.74 22.75 2.48
C SER A 14 7.01 21.47 2.79
N ILE A 15 5.82 21.51 3.37
CA ILE A 15 5.01 20.34 3.73
C ILE A 15 3.83 20.26 2.76
N VAL A 16 3.99 19.44 1.72
CA VAL A 16 3.03 19.37 0.61
C VAL A 16 2.01 18.25 0.74
N GLY A 17 2.16 17.37 1.73
CA GLY A 17 1.25 16.25 1.89
C GLY A 17 1.59 15.33 3.06
N VAL A 18 0.84 14.25 3.17
CA VAL A 18 0.99 13.23 4.20
C VAL A 18 0.89 11.83 3.60
N LYS A 19 1.67 10.90 4.14
CA LYS A 19 1.41 9.46 4.05
C LYS A 19 0.71 9.02 5.33
N ASP A 20 -0.53 8.54 5.21
CA ASP A 20 -1.30 8.01 6.33
C ASP A 20 -1.42 6.48 6.24
N ALA A 21 -0.92 5.77 7.25
CA ALA A 21 -0.95 4.32 7.35
C ALA A 21 -1.77 3.86 8.57
N THR A 22 -2.84 4.60 8.89
CA THR A 22 -3.72 4.27 10.03
C THR A 22 -4.87 3.35 9.66
N SER A 23 -5.09 3.08 8.37
CA SER A 23 -6.26 2.38 7.82
C SER A 23 -7.61 3.08 8.09
N ASP A 24 -7.59 4.25 8.71
CA ASP A 24 -8.78 5.03 9.05
C ASP A 24 -9.16 5.98 7.91
N ILE A 25 -10.10 5.55 7.07
CA ILE A 25 -10.57 6.30 5.90
C ILE A 25 -11.23 7.65 6.28
N SER A 26 -11.83 7.76 7.47
CA SER A 26 -12.46 9.01 7.91
C SER A 26 -11.49 10.20 7.98
N ARG A 27 -10.20 9.91 8.17
CA ARG A 27 -9.14 10.91 8.26
C ARG A 27 -8.93 11.71 6.96
N ILE A 28 -9.33 11.15 5.80
CA ILE A 28 -9.26 11.89 4.52
C ILE A 28 -10.15 13.13 4.60
N LYS A 29 -11.37 12.97 5.10
CA LYS A 29 -12.31 14.08 5.29
C LYS A 29 -11.78 15.09 6.30
N GLU A 30 -11.26 14.61 7.43
CA GLU A 30 -10.67 15.48 8.44
C GLU A 30 -9.46 16.27 7.91
N HIS A 31 -8.62 15.66 7.07
CA HIS A 31 -7.52 16.38 6.41
C HIS A 31 -8.06 17.47 5.45
N ASN A 32 -9.09 17.15 4.65
CA ASN A 32 -9.70 18.13 3.74
C ASN A 32 -10.30 19.34 4.49
N GLU A 33 -10.76 19.14 5.72
CA GLU A 33 -11.34 20.21 6.56
C GLU A 33 -10.26 21.05 7.27
N LEU A 34 -9.08 20.47 7.55
CA LEU A 34 -8.08 21.08 8.43
C LEU A 34 -6.78 21.50 7.72
N CYS A 35 -6.47 20.90 6.57
CA CYS A 35 -5.25 21.19 5.83
C CYS A 35 -5.50 22.20 4.71
N GLU A 36 -4.44 22.87 4.26
CA GLU A 36 -4.48 23.80 3.14
C GLU A 36 -4.93 23.12 1.84
N ASP A 37 -5.55 23.90 0.96
CA ASP A 37 -5.98 23.43 -0.36
C ASP A 37 -4.80 22.84 -1.15
N GLY A 38 -5.04 21.69 -1.78
CA GLY A 38 -4.01 20.99 -2.54
C GLY A 38 -3.05 20.14 -1.69
N PHE A 39 -3.32 19.98 -0.39
CA PHE A 39 -2.53 19.11 0.47
C PHE A 39 -2.69 17.63 0.04
N ILE A 40 -1.59 17.00 -0.37
CA ILE A 40 -1.59 15.65 -0.94
C ILE A 40 -1.79 14.61 0.16
N GLN A 41 -2.72 13.68 -0.07
CA GLN A 41 -3.00 12.59 0.84
C GLN A 41 -2.67 11.25 0.18
N LEU A 42 -1.64 10.57 0.68
CA LEU A 42 -1.24 9.24 0.23
C LEU A 42 -1.53 8.19 1.31
N SER A 43 -2.11 7.07 0.90
CA SER A 43 -2.21 5.90 1.77
C SER A 43 -0.85 5.27 1.98
N GLY A 44 -0.57 4.83 3.19
CA GLY A 44 0.53 3.92 3.51
C GLY A 44 0.06 2.49 3.76
N GLU A 45 -1.21 2.19 3.44
CA GLU A 45 -1.87 0.92 3.70
C GLU A 45 -2.44 0.34 2.40
N ASP A 46 -1.93 -0.80 1.98
CA ASP A 46 -2.32 -1.44 0.72
C ASP A 46 -3.75 -1.99 0.78
N GLU A 47 -4.16 -2.60 1.88
CA GLU A 47 -5.46 -3.27 1.99
C GLU A 47 -6.65 -2.32 1.79
N THR A 48 -6.51 -1.07 2.22
CA THR A 48 -7.58 -0.06 2.16
C THR A 48 -7.45 0.91 0.99
N ILE A 49 -6.47 0.71 0.08
CA ILE A 49 -6.15 1.70 -0.96
C ILE A 49 -7.34 2.03 -1.87
N TYR A 50 -8.14 1.04 -2.28
CA TYR A 50 -9.29 1.29 -3.15
C TYR A 50 -10.30 2.23 -2.48
N GLU A 51 -10.68 1.94 -1.23
CA GLU A 51 -11.58 2.78 -0.45
C GLU A 51 -10.97 4.16 -0.15
N TYR A 52 -9.66 4.21 0.08
CA TYR A 52 -8.93 5.46 0.29
C TYR A 52 -9.06 6.38 -0.93
N MET A 53 -8.90 5.84 -2.14
CA MET A 53 -9.03 6.62 -3.38
C MET A 53 -10.48 7.02 -3.66
N ILE A 54 -11.48 6.17 -3.40
CA ILE A 54 -12.92 6.50 -3.49
C ILE A 54 -13.26 7.70 -2.60
N ASN A 55 -12.63 7.83 -1.45
CA ASN A 55 -12.87 8.93 -0.50
C ASN A 55 -12.00 10.17 -0.74
N GLY A 56 -11.28 10.24 -1.87
CA GLY A 56 -10.54 11.44 -2.30
C GLY A 56 -9.04 11.43 -2.01
N GLY A 57 -8.49 10.31 -1.56
CA GLY A 57 -7.03 10.12 -1.52
C GLY A 57 -6.42 10.11 -2.92
N GLN A 58 -5.17 10.56 -3.05
CA GLN A 58 -4.53 10.74 -4.35
C GLN A 58 -3.58 9.60 -4.74
N GLY A 59 -3.33 8.64 -3.86
CA GLY A 59 -2.44 7.53 -4.20
C GLY A 59 -1.97 6.73 -2.99
N CYS A 60 -0.95 5.89 -3.21
CA CYS A 60 -0.41 4.98 -2.20
C CYS A 60 1.11 4.87 -2.28
N ILE A 61 1.75 4.71 -1.13
CA ILE A 61 3.12 4.22 -1.01
C ILE A 61 3.02 2.75 -0.59
N SER A 62 3.02 1.88 -1.58
CA SER A 62 2.63 0.48 -1.50
C SER A 62 3.80 -0.47 -1.25
N VAL A 63 3.59 -1.50 -0.43
CA VAL A 63 4.50 -2.66 -0.31
C VAL A 63 4.25 -3.65 -1.45
N THR A 64 3.00 -3.89 -1.82
CA THR A 64 2.59 -4.79 -2.91
C THR A 64 3.17 -4.38 -4.27
N ALA A 65 3.37 -3.08 -4.50
CA ALA A 65 3.99 -2.56 -5.71
C ALA A 65 5.43 -3.04 -5.96
N ASN A 66 6.12 -3.56 -4.95
CA ASN A 66 7.42 -4.21 -5.13
C ASN A 66 7.30 -5.55 -5.89
N ILE A 67 6.14 -6.21 -5.82
CA ILE A 67 5.89 -7.54 -6.41
C ILE A 67 5.13 -7.41 -7.73
N LEU A 68 4.03 -6.66 -7.75
CA LEU A 68 3.16 -6.46 -8.90
C LEU A 68 3.03 -4.97 -9.29
N PRO A 69 4.15 -4.29 -9.65
CA PRO A 69 4.13 -2.85 -9.91
C PRO A 69 3.19 -2.46 -11.07
N LYS A 70 3.12 -3.32 -12.10
CA LYS A 70 2.26 -3.06 -13.25
C LYS A 70 0.78 -3.11 -12.87
N VAL A 71 0.34 -4.12 -12.13
CA VAL A 71 -1.06 -4.26 -11.71
C VAL A 71 -1.47 -3.11 -10.78
N CYS A 72 -0.59 -2.72 -9.84
CA CYS A 72 -0.79 -1.55 -9.00
C CYS A 72 -0.94 -0.27 -9.84
N SER A 73 -0.01 -0.04 -10.79
CA SER A 73 -0.08 1.13 -11.68
C SER A 73 -1.34 1.14 -12.54
N ASP A 74 -1.73 0.00 -13.09
CA ASP A 74 -2.93 -0.10 -13.94
C ASP A 74 -4.21 0.15 -13.12
N MET A 75 -4.28 -0.32 -11.86
CA MET A 75 -5.38 0.00 -10.93
C MET A 75 -5.51 1.52 -10.72
N HIS A 76 -4.40 2.21 -10.44
CA HIS A 76 -4.42 3.66 -10.28
C HIS A 76 -4.81 4.40 -11.56
N LYS A 77 -4.37 3.93 -12.73
CA LYS A 77 -4.77 4.49 -14.03
C LYS A 77 -6.26 4.30 -14.31
N ALA A 78 -6.80 3.11 -14.06
CA ALA A 78 -8.22 2.84 -14.19
C ALA A 78 -9.03 3.79 -13.30
N PHE A 79 -8.61 3.97 -12.05
CA PHE A 79 -9.23 4.92 -11.15
C PHE A 79 -9.18 6.36 -11.67
N SER A 80 -8.01 6.82 -12.15
CA SER A 80 -7.84 8.17 -12.72
C SER A 80 -8.68 8.41 -13.97
N ASN A 81 -8.98 7.34 -14.72
CA ASN A 81 -9.86 7.37 -15.89
C ASN A 81 -11.35 7.22 -15.53
N ASN A 82 -11.70 7.20 -14.24
CA ASN A 82 -13.03 6.94 -13.72
C ASN A 82 -13.62 5.56 -14.11
N ASP A 83 -12.74 4.60 -14.41
CA ASP A 83 -13.11 3.19 -14.64
C ASP A 83 -13.04 2.43 -13.31
N LEU A 84 -14.07 2.66 -12.48
CA LEU A 84 -14.11 2.11 -11.12
C LEU A 84 -14.30 0.58 -11.12
N GLU A 85 -14.92 0.01 -12.13
CA GLU A 85 -15.11 -1.44 -12.25
C GLU A 85 -13.76 -2.12 -12.51
N GLU A 86 -12.96 -1.61 -13.44
CA GLU A 86 -11.62 -2.15 -13.69
C GLU A 86 -10.69 -1.90 -12.50
N ALA A 87 -10.73 -0.73 -11.88
CA ALA A 87 -9.96 -0.44 -10.67
C ALA A 87 -10.29 -1.44 -9.54
N LYS A 88 -11.57 -1.74 -9.34
CA LYS A 88 -12.02 -2.72 -8.35
C LYS A 88 -11.58 -4.14 -8.69
N ARG A 89 -11.68 -4.53 -9.96
CA ARG A 89 -11.21 -5.83 -10.45
C ARG A 89 -9.72 -6.03 -10.17
N LEU A 90 -8.91 -5.03 -10.49
CA LEU A 90 -7.46 -5.06 -10.25
C LEU A 90 -7.13 -5.07 -8.76
N ASN A 91 -7.85 -4.30 -7.93
CA ASN A 91 -7.71 -4.34 -6.48
C ASN A 91 -7.98 -5.75 -5.92
N ASN A 92 -9.00 -6.45 -6.44
CA ASN A 92 -9.31 -7.81 -6.01
C ASN A 92 -8.18 -8.81 -6.36
N ILE A 93 -7.48 -8.61 -7.48
CA ILE A 93 -6.29 -9.40 -7.82
C ILE A 93 -5.15 -9.14 -6.82
N LEU A 94 -4.97 -7.89 -6.38
CA LEU A 94 -3.92 -7.50 -5.45
C LEU A 94 -4.22 -7.88 -3.99
N MET A 95 -5.50 -8.05 -3.63
CA MET A 95 -5.95 -8.23 -2.25
C MET A 95 -5.28 -9.39 -1.49
N PRO A 96 -5.01 -10.56 -2.10
CA PRO A 96 -4.26 -11.62 -1.42
C PRO A 96 -2.87 -11.16 -0.96
N LEU A 97 -2.15 -10.40 -1.78
CA LEU A 97 -0.85 -9.83 -1.40
C LEU A 97 -1.00 -8.73 -0.36
N HIS A 98 -1.94 -7.81 -0.53
CA HIS A 98 -2.20 -6.74 0.44
C HIS A 98 -2.35 -7.27 1.86
N LYS A 99 -3.12 -8.33 2.04
CA LYS A 99 -3.37 -8.96 3.36
C LYS A 99 -2.18 -9.73 3.90
N HIS A 100 -1.48 -10.49 3.05
CA HIS A 100 -0.52 -11.47 3.55
C HIS A 100 0.92 -10.94 3.62
N LEU A 101 1.22 -9.78 3.03
CA LEU A 101 2.54 -9.15 3.17
C LEU A 101 2.79 -8.55 4.57
N PHE A 102 1.76 -8.48 5.41
CA PHE A 102 1.83 -7.97 6.78
C PHE A 102 1.53 -9.03 7.85
N ILE A 103 1.42 -10.31 7.46
CA ILE A 103 1.22 -11.45 8.39
C ILE A 103 2.36 -11.57 9.42
N GLU A 104 3.58 -11.22 9.00
CA GLU A 104 4.74 -11.02 9.86
C GLU A 104 5.33 -9.62 9.60
N THR A 105 6.27 -9.23 10.44
CA THR A 105 6.85 -7.87 10.36
C THR A 105 7.45 -7.58 8.99
N SER A 106 6.91 -6.55 8.33
CA SER A 106 7.48 -6.01 7.09
C SER A 106 8.90 -5.46 7.36
N PRO A 107 9.87 -5.63 6.44
CA PRO A 107 9.74 -6.11 5.05
C PRO A 107 10.03 -7.61 4.87
N SER A 108 10.02 -8.45 5.91
CA SER A 108 10.44 -9.86 5.78
C SER A 108 9.58 -10.66 4.78
N PRO A 109 8.22 -10.55 4.74
CA PRO A 109 7.40 -11.26 3.76
C PRO A 109 7.63 -10.80 2.31
N VAL A 110 7.68 -9.49 2.05
CA VAL A 110 7.89 -8.98 0.68
C VAL A 110 9.28 -9.38 0.16
N LYS A 111 10.33 -9.35 1.00
CA LYS A 111 11.66 -9.81 0.60
C LYS A 111 11.70 -11.31 0.31
N TYR A 112 10.90 -12.11 1.01
CA TYR A 112 10.76 -13.52 0.68
C TYR A 112 10.22 -13.72 -0.73
N ILE A 113 9.12 -13.05 -1.09
CA ILE A 113 8.55 -13.14 -2.44
C ILE A 113 9.55 -12.66 -3.50
N LEU A 114 10.19 -11.50 -3.30
CA LEU A 114 11.17 -10.99 -4.23
C LEU A 114 12.35 -11.95 -4.44
N SER A 115 12.74 -12.70 -3.40
CA SER A 115 13.77 -13.73 -3.54
C SER A 115 13.30 -14.97 -4.31
N LYS A 116 12.02 -15.29 -4.26
CA LYS A 116 11.41 -16.37 -5.08
C LYS A 116 11.29 -15.97 -6.55
N MET A 117 11.26 -14.68 -6.83
CA MET A 117 11.30 -14.10 -8.18
C MET A 117 12.73 -13.89 -8.69
N ASP A 118 13.74 -14.36 -7.98
CA ASP A 118 15.18 -14.18 -8.29
C ASP A 118 15.62 -12.71 -8.48
N LEU A 119 14.91 -11.77 -7.85
CA LEU A 119 15.21 -10.34 -7.93
C LEU A 119 16.20 -9.88 -6.85
N ILE A 120 16.24 -10.56 -5.70
CA ILE A 120 17.13 -10.24 -4.58
C ILE A 120 17.51 -11.51 -3.81
N ASP A 121 18.58 -11.46 -3.02
CA ASP A 121 18.87 -12.46 -2.01
C ASP A 121 17.94 -12.31 -0.80
N TYR A 122 17.53 -13.45 -0.20
CA TYR A 122 16.70 -13.42 1.00
C TYR A 122 17.52 -13.14 2.25
N GLU A 123 18.00 -11.90 2.35
CA GLU A 123 18.73 -11.40 3.52
C GLU A 123 17.87 -10.43 4.34
N ILE A 124 17.84 -10.65 5.64
CA ILE A 124 17.11 -9.83 6.62
C ILE A 124 18.09 -9.31 7.66
N ARG A 125 18.12 -7.99 7.88
CA ARG A 125 18.96 -7.36 8.90
C ARG A 125 18.29 -7.45 10.27
N LEU A 126 19.09 -7.75 11.30
CA LEU A 126 18.64 -7.66 12.68
C LEU A 126 18.15 -6.25 13.02
N PRO A 127 17.14 -6.13 13.90
CA PRO A 127 16.49 -7.16 14.73
C PRO A 127 15.44 -8.00 14.01
N LEU A 128 15.15 -7.76 12.73
CA LEU A 128 14.21 -8.56 11.95
C LEU A 128 14.81 -9.92 11.62
N VAL A 129 13.93 -10.89 11.42
CA VAL A 129 14.29 -12.28 11.11
C VAL A 129 13.56 -12.79 9.87
N LYS A 130 14.03 -13.89 9.31
CA LYS A 130 13.35 -14.59 8.23
C LYS A 130 11.99 -15.09 8.70
N ILE A 131 10.98 -15.04 7.82
CA ILE A 131 9.61 -15.50 8.12
C ILE A 131 9.55 -16.99 8.42
N ARG A 132 8.53 -17.39 9.15
CA ARG A 132 8.27 -18.79 9.53
C ARG A 132 7.84 -19.63 8.32
N GLN A 133 7.94 -20.97 8.48
CA GLN A 133 7.61 -21.89 7.39
C GLN A 133 6.13 -21.82 7.00
N GLU A 134 5.23 -21.64 7.97
CA GLU A 134 3.79 -21.50 7.73
C GLU A 134 3.51 -20.31 6.83
N THR A 135 4.14 -19.17 7.12
CA THR A 135 3.99 -17.93 6.31
C THR A 135 4.55 -18.12 4.91
N LYS A 136 5.69 -18.83 4.76
CA LYS A 136 6.23 -19.17 3.44
C LYS A 136 5.23 -19.99 2.61
N SER A 137 4.62 -21.01 3.21
CA SER A 137 3.65 -21.86 2.52
C SER A 137 2.44 -21.06 2.02
N ILE A 138 1.92 -20.13 2.82
CA ILE A 138 0.82 -19.25 2.42
C ILE A 138 1.25 -18.35 1.24
N LEU A 139 2.43 -17.75 1.34
CA LEU A 139 2.92 -16.85 0.28
C LEU A 139 3.25 -17.61 -1.01
N ASP A 140 3.79 -18.84 -0.92
CA ASP A 140 4.05 -19.70 -2.08
C ASP A 140 2.75 -20.07 -2.82
N GLU A 141 1.65 -20.33 -2.09
CA GLU A 141 0.32 -20.56 -2.66
C GLU A 141 -0.20 -19.31 -3.40
N ILE A 142 -0.06 -18.14 -2.78
CA ILE A 142 -0.49 -16.85 -3.40
C ILE A 142 0.31 -16.59 -4.68
N ILE A 143 1.63 -16.78 -4.66
CA ILE A 143 2.49 -16.58 -5.83
C ILE A 143 2.06 -17.53 -6.97
N SER A 144 1.79 -18.78 -6.64
CA SER A 144 1.34 -19.78 -7.62
C SER A 144 0.01 -19.42 -8.24
N ASN A 145 -0.97 -18.98 -7.42
CA ASN A 145 -2.31 -18.59 -7.88
C ASN A 145 -2.33 -17.32 -8.73
N LEU A 146 -1.38 -16.41 -8.50
CA LEU A 146 -1.23 -15.18 -9.27
C LEU A 146 -0.28 -15.33 -10.47
N GLU A 147 0.24 -16.54 -10.72
CA GLU A 147 1.21 -16.83 -11.80
C GLU A 147 2.44 -15.89 -11.79
N ILE A 148 2.86 -15.48 -10.60
CA ILE A 148 4.05 -14.62 -10.42
C ILE A 148 5.30 -15.47 -10.67
N LYS A 149 6.12 -15.02 -11.63
CA LYS A 149 7.38 -15.66 -12.04
C LYS A 149 8.58 -14.80 -11.67
#